data_2ecd1ede198fe7c175a53f8718141c41
#
_entry.id   2ecd1ede198fe7c175a53f8718141c41
#
_cell.length_a   1.000
_cell.length_b   1.000
_cell.length_c   1.000
_cell.angle_alpha   90.00
_cell.angle_beta   90.00
_cell.angle_gamma   90.00
#
_symmetry.space_group_name_H-M   'P 1'
#
loop_
_entity.id
_entity.type
_entity.pdbx_description
1 polymer ?
#
loop_
_entity_poly.entity_id
_entity_poly.type
_entity_poly.pdbx_seq_one_letter_code
_entity_poly.pdbx_strand_id
1 'polypeptide(L)'
;AVGVLPLGLLQRLDDIIYDARLRATLPATRDERVVIVDIDEKSLAEVGRWPWARHDVARLVDTLFEDQRIALLGFDTVFAEADNSSGLQQLQQLASGALADQPGFAERVRQLEPELDRDALLARSLKDRPVVLGYYFTSDRDGRTSGVLPAPVMQPEALQGRSVLATRWDGYGANIAPLAQAAPRAGFFNAITASDGVVRSLPLLAEHQGRYYESLSLAMFRLLLGSPRVEPGFAQEGQRSLDQALQSVRLIPENAPPGSASLAIPVDQRVSTLVPYRGPGGPRGGSFTYVSASDVLAGRLPAGQLSNKIVLVGTTAPGLQDLRATPVGEAYPGVEAHANLLAGLLDD
;
A
#
# COMPACT_ATOMS: atom_id res chain seq x y z
N ALA A 1 -30.07 41.12 -3.14
CA ALA A 1 -28.87 40.41 -2.63
C ALA A 1 -29.06 38.91 -2.87
N VAL A 2 -28.54 38.39 -3.96
CA VAL A 2 -28.43 36.93 -4.19
C VAL A 2 -27.28 36.47 -3.30
N GLY A 3 -27.60 35.84 -2.19
CA GLY A 3 -26.60 35.27 -1.27
C GLY A 3 -25.86 34.18 -1.98
N VAL A 4 -24.60 34.42 -2.32
CA VAL A 4 -23.67 33.39 -2.79
C VAL A 4 -23.42 32.49 -1.58
N LEU A 5 -23.96 31.28 -1.59
CA LEU A 5 -23.64 30.27 -0.58
C LEU A 5 -22.12 30.07 -0.59
N PRO A 6 -21.45 30.10 0.58
CA PRO A 6 -20.01 29.86 0.61
C PRO A 6 -19.74 28.47 0.03
N LEU A 7 -18.78 28.35 -0.92
CA LEU A 7 -18.41 27.11 -1.59
C LEU A 7 -18.16 25.97 -0.60
N GLY A 8 -17.60 26.27 0.59
CA GLY A 8 -17.39 25.27 1.65
C GLY A 8 -18.67 24.73 2.29
N LEU A 9 -19.79 25.45 2.21
CA LEU A 9 -21.08 24.96 2.73
C LEU A 9 -21.75 24.01 1.73
N LEU A 10 -21.62 24.28 0.44
CA LEU A 10 -22.08 23.38 -0.62
C LEU A 10 -21.30 22.07 -0.57
N GLN A 11 -19.98 22.15 -0.42
CA GLN A 11 -19.14 20.96 -0.32
C GLN A 11 -19.50 20.08 0.89
N ARG A 12 -19.77 20.70 2.05
CA ARG A 12 -20.23 19.95 3.24
C ARG A 12 -21.59 19.28 3.02
N LEU A 13 -22.51 19.92 2.30
CA LEU A 13 -23.80 19.31 1.97
C LEU A 13 -23.62 18.11 1.02
N ASP A 14 -22.78 18.26 0.02
CA ASP A 14 -22.45 17.17 -0.91
C ASP A 14 -21.82 15.99 -0.16
N ASP A 15 -20.90 16.24 0.77
CA ASP A 15 -20.28 15.22 1.61
C ASP A 15 -21.33 14.49 2.47
N ILE A 16 -22.24 15.21 3.12
CA ILE A 16 -23.32 14.64 3.93
C ILE A 16 -24.25 13.77 3.06
N ILE A 17 -24.64 14.26 1.89
CA ILE A 17 -25.50 13.53 0.95
C ILE A 17 -24.80 12.28 0.46
N TYR A 18 -23.52 12.39 0.10
CA TYR A 18 -22.71 11.24 -0.30
C TYR A 18 -22.65 10.17 0.80
N ASP A 19 -22.30 10.57 2.03
CA ASP A 19 -22.22 9.65 3.18
C ASP A 19 -23.55 8.96 3.45
N ALA A 20 -24.66 9.70 3.38
CA ALA A 20 -26.00 9.16 3.60
C ALA A 20 -26.38 8.15 2.51
N ARG A 21 -26.11 8.47 1.25
CA ARG A 21 -26.36 7.56 0.11
C ARG A 21 -25.50 6.31 0.21
N LEU A 22 -24.20 6.45 0.49
CA LEU A 22 -23.30 5.33 0.66
C LEU A 22 -23.82 4.38 1.74
N ARG A 23 -24.18 4.90 2.93
CA ARG A 23 -24.72 4.07 4.04
C ARG A 23 -26.03 3.38 3.66
N ALA A 24 -26.87 4.01 2.86
CA ALA A 24 -28.14 3.45 2.41
C ALA A 24 -27.99 2.36 1.35
N THR A 25 -26.86 2.34 0.64
CA THR A 25 -26.60 1.42 -0.48
C THR A 25 -25.45 0.45 -0.21
N LEU A 26 -25.01 0.31 1.03
CA LEU A 26 -23.96 -0.64 1.40
C LEU A 26 -24.30 -2.04 0.92
N PRO A 27 -23.41 -2.72 0.18
CA PRO A 27 -23.61 -4.13 -0.12
C PRO A 27 -23.45 -4.91 1.17
N ALA A 28 -24.46 -5.64 1.61
CA ALA A 28 -24.38 -6.49 2.79
C ALA A 28 -23.63 -7.83 2.49
N THR A 29 -22.57 -7.75 1.69
CA THR A 29 -21.82 -8.93 1.21
C THR A 29 -20.35 -8.80 1.54
N ARG A 30 -19.73 -9.93 1.88
CA ARG A 30 -18.29 -10.04 2.06
C ARG A 30 -17.59 -10.18 0.72
N ASP A 31 -16.47 -9.49 0.54
CA ASP A 31 -15.57 -9.76 -0.58
C ASP A 31 -14.73 -11.00 -0.27
N GLU A 32 -14.86 -12.02 -1.10
CA GLU A 32 -14.14 -13.28 -0.93
C GLU A 32 -12.77 -13.30 -1.62
N ARG A 33 -12.46 -12.27 -2.43
CA ARG A 33 -11.19 -12.21 -3.18
C ARG A 33 -10.05 -11.67 -2.33
N VAL A 34 -10.37 -10.72 -1.45
CA VAL A 34 -9.38 -9.98 -0.63
C VAL A 34 -9.46 -10.46 0.81
N VAL A 35 -8.30 -10.79 1.38
CA VAL A 35 -8.14 -11.20 2.79
C VAL A 35 -7.15 -10.29 3.48
N ILE A 36 -7.46 -9.88 4.70
CA ILE A 36 -6.57 -9.08 5.53
C ILE A 36 -5.87 -10.03 6.51
N VAL A 37 -4.55 -10.13 6.39
CA VAL A 37 -3.69 -10.76 7.38
C VAL A 37 -3.29 -9.71 8.39
N ASP A 38 -3.85 -9.84 9.57
CA ASP A 38 -3.86 -8.81 10.60
C ASP A 38 -2.76 -9.03 11.64
N ILE A 39 -1.91 -8.03 11.81
CA ILE A 39 -1.01 -7.94 12.95
C ILE A 39 -1.84 -7.40 14.12
N ASP A 40 -2.65 -8.28 14.67
CA ASP A 40 -3.59 -8.03 15.75
C ASP A 40 -2.94 -8.14 17.13
N GLU A 41 -3.71 -7.92 18.19
CA GLU A 41 -3.24 -8.04 19.57
C GLU A 41 -2.74 -9.46 19.88
N LYS A 42 -3.39 -10.49 19.32
CA LYS A 42 -2.96 -11.89 19.46
C LYS A 42 -1.58 -12.08 18.81
N SER A 43 -1.37 -11.53 17.64
CA SER A 43 -0.08 -11.59 16.95
C SER A 43 1.03 -10.92 17.77
N LEU A 44 0.74 -9.76 18.41
CA LEU A 44 1.72 -9.11 19.29
C LEU A 44 2.01 -9.92 20.56
N ALA A 45 1.01 -10.62 21.10
CA ALA A 45 1.19 -11.47 22.28
C ALA A 45 2.01 -12.73 21.97
N GLU A 46 1.82 -13.36 20.81
CA GLU A 46 2.44 -14.64 20.46
C GLU A 46 3.82 -14.48 19.78
N VAL A 47 3.98 -13.48 18.92
CA VAL A 47 5.21 -13.27 18.14
C VAL A 47 6.11 -12.21 18.75
N GLY A 48 5.50 -11.21 19.40
CA GLY A 48 6.20 -10.10 20.00
C GLY A 48 5.82 -8.74 19.40
N ARG A 49 6.47 -7.69 19.88
CA ARG A 49 6.21 -6.31 19.46
C ARG A 49 6.53 -6.09 17.97
N TRP A 50 5.63 -5.39 17.29
CA TRP A 50 5.91 -4.87 15.94
C TRP A 50 6.82 -3.62 16.00
N PRO A 51 7.76 -3.43 15.06
CA PRO A 51 8.05 -4.27 13.90
C PRO A 51 8.78 -5.58 14.25
N TRP A 52 8.31 -6.69 13.67
CA TRP A 52 8.94 -7.99 13.86
C TRP A 52 10.30 -8.07 13.17
N ALA A 53 11.15 -8.96 13.67
CA ALA A 53 12.38 -9.30 13.01
C ALA A 53 12.10 -9.82 11.58
N ARG A 54 12.96 -9.47 10.62
CA ARG A 54 12.75 -9.78 9.21
C ARG A 54 12.64 -11.29 8.92
N HIS A 55 13.22 -12.13 9.77
CA HIS A 55 13.06 -13.59 9.59
C HIS A 55 11.63 -14.06 9.88
N ASP A 56 10.90 -13.42 10.80
CA ASP A 56 9.50 -13.75 11.06
C ASP A 56 8.61 -13.27 9.91
N VAL A 57 8.91 -12.07 9.36
CA VAL A 57 8.23 -11.56 8.17
C VAL A 57 8.51 -12.44 6.95
N ALA A 58 9.76 -12.90 6.77
CA ALA A 58 10.14 -13.84 5.71
C ALA A 58 9.33 -15.13 5.81
N ARG A 59 9.25 -15.71 7.01
CA ARG A 59 8.45 -16.91 7.27
C ARG A 59 6.97 -16.70 7.00
N LEU A 60 6.41 -15.52 7.34
CA LEU A 60 5.04 -15.17 6.99
C LEU A 60 4.83 -15.16 5.48
N VAL A 61 5.74 -14.53 4.73
CA VAL A 61 5.69 -14.49 3.26
C VAL A 61 5.77 -15.91 2.69
N ASP A 62 6.73 -16.74 3.15
CA ASP A 62 6.91 -18.11 2.69
C ASP A 62 5.64 -18.95 2.94
N THR A 63 5.09 -18.91 4.16
CA THR A 63 3.85 -19.62 4.50
C THR A 63 2.68 -19.20 3.63
N LEU A 64 2.53 -17.89 3.36
CA LEU A 64 1.45 -17.37 2.53
C LEU A 64 1.55 -17.87 1.08
N PHE A 65 2.75 -17.92 0.50
CA PHE A 65 2.92 -18.37 -0.89
C PHE A 65 3.01 -19.88 -1.03
N GLU A 66 3.71 -20.57 -0.13
CA GLU A 66 3.99 -22.01 -0.26
C GLU A 66 2.84 -22.86 0.27
N ASP A 67 2.37 -22.56 1.50
CA ASP A 67 1.33 -23.35 2.15
C ASP A 67 -0.07 -22.87 1.79
N GLN A 68 -0.28 -21.56 1.76
CA GLN A 68 -1.59 -20.97 1.50
C GLN A 68 -1.84 -20.68 0.01
N ARG A 69 -0.81 -20.62 -0.83
CA ARG A 69 -0.88 -20.43 -2.30
C ARG A 69 -1.66 -19.19 -2.70
N ILE A 70 -1.39 -18.08 -2.06
CA ILE A 70 -2.02 -16.81 -2.37
C ILE A 70 -1.65 -16.32 -3.78
N ALA A 71 -2.51 -15.49 -4.38
CA ALA A 71 -2.27 -14.92 -5.71
C ALA A 71 -1.39 -13.66 -5.67
N LEU A 72 -1.53 -12.83 -4.64
CA LEU A 72 -0.84 -11.54 -4.52
C LEU A 72 -0.72 -11.16 -3.04
N LEU A 73 0.40 -10.56 -2.67
CA LEU A 73 0.65 -10.01 -1.34
C LEU A 73 0.89 -8.49 -1.42
N GLY A 74 0.17 -7.72 -0.62
CA GLY A 74 0.43 -6.30 -0.37
C GLY A 74 0.78 -6.07 1.10
N PHE A 75 1.78 -5.23 1.36
CA PHE A 75 2.11 -4.78 2.70
C PHE A 75 1.66 -3.33 2.91
N ASP A 76 0.72 -3.11 3.81
CA ASP A 76 0.37 -1.76 4.31
C ASP A 76 1.32 -1.36 5.45
N THR A 77 2.59 -1.57 5.23
CA THR A 77 3.70 -1.26 6.13
C THR A 77 4.96 -0.97 5.33
N VAL A 78 5.93 -0.30 5.97
CA VAL A 78 7.22 0.02 5.36
C VAL A 78 8.37 -0.61 6.14
N PHE A 79 9.40 -1.03 5.43
CA PHE A 79 10.65 -1.54 5.99
C PHE A 79 11.78 -0.53 5.74
N ALA A 80 11.70 0.61 6.44
CA ALA A 80 12.58 1.76 6.21
C ALA A 80 13.96 1.66 6.91
N GLU A 81 14.11 0.72 7.84
CA GLU A 81 15.32 0.53 8.63
C GLU A 81 15.82 -0.91 8.51
N ALA A 82 17.14 -1.10 8.58
CA ALA A 82 17.77 -2.42 8.60
C ALA A 82 17.43 -3.20 9.88
N ASP A 83 17.31 -4.51 9.77
CA ASP A 83 17.11 -5.39 10.91
C ASP A 83 18.45 -5.72 11.61
N ASN A 84 18.71 -5.02 12.69
CA ASN A 84 19.90 -5.22 13.51
C ASN A 84 19.69 -6.24 14.67
N SER A 85 18.53 -6.90 14.72
CA SER A 85 18.16 -7.78 15.85
C SER A 85 18.92 -9.11 15.90
N SER A 86 19.62 -9.49 14.82
CA SER A 86 20.45 -10.71 14.76
C SER A 86 21.80 -10.56 15.46
N GLY A 87 22.25 -9.33 15.73
CA GLY A 87 23.60 -9.06 16.22
C GLY A 87 24.71 -9.17 15.17
N LEU A 88 24.38 -9.36 13.89
CA LEU A 88 25.38 -9.49 12.82
C LEU A 88 26.32 -8.28 12.76
N GLN A 89 25.76 -7.07 12.85
CA GLN A 89 26.55 -5.84 12.81
C GLN A 89 27.57 -5.77 13.95
N GLN A 90 27.20 -6.20 15.18
CA GLN A 90 28.09 -6.25 16.33
C GLN A 90 29.20 -7.30 16.11
N LEU A 91 28.86 -8.48 15.57
CA LEU A 91 29.86 -9.50 15.24
C LEU A 91 30.85 -9.01 14.18
N GLN A 92 30.38 -8.31 13.15
CA GLN A 92 31.24 -7.73 12.10
C GLN A 92 32.15 -6.63 12.68
N GLN A 93 31.62 -5.77 13.58
CA GLN A 93 32.43 -4.76 14.28
C GLN A 93 33.50 -5.40 15.16
N LEU A 94 33.20 -6.47 15.88
CA LEU A 94 34.18 -7.21 16.67
C LEU A 94 35.22 -7.86 15.77
N ALA A 95 34.82 -8.46 14.65
CA ALA A 95 35.72 -9.11 13.69
C ALA A 95 36.69 -8.14 13.00
N SER A 96 36.28 -6.89 12.80
CA SER A 96 37.12 -5.82 12.22
C SER A 96 37.89 -4.99 13.26
N GLY A 97 37.54 -5.11 14.55
CA GLY A 97 38.10 -4.32 15.65
C GLY A 97 38.73 -5.19 16.72
N ALA A 98 38.09 -5.30 17.89
CA ALA A 98 38.68 -5.92 19.11
C ALA A 98 39.07 -7.40 18.93
N LEU A 99 38.48 -8.13 18.00
CA LEU A 99 38.78 -9.53 17.73
C LEU A 99 39.40 -9.76 16.34
N ALA A 100 39.92 -8.71 15.69
CA ALA A 100 40.54 -8.81 14.36
C ALA A 100 41.73 -9.77 14.31
N ASP A 101 42.51 -9.83 15.38
CA ASP A 101 43.68 -10.71 15.50
C ASP A 101 43.34 -12.13 15.98
N GLN A 102 42.07 -12.46 16.26
CA GLN A 102 41.67 -13.80 16.67
C GLN A 102 41.55 -14.70 15.45
N PRO A 103 42.38 -15.77 15.36
CA PRO A 103 42.40 -16.69 14.23
C PRO A 103 40.99 -17.31 13.99
N GLY A 104 40.50 -17.21 12.77
CA GLY A 104 39.24 -17.83 12.35
C GLY A 104 37.95 -17.09 12.76
N PHE A 105 38.02 -16.06 13.59
CA PHE A 105 36.80 -15.35 14.04
C PHE A 105 36.10 -14.65 12.89
N ALA A 106 36.83 -13.85 12.12
CA ALA A 106 36.26 -13.15 10.95
C ALA A 106 35.70 -14.13 9.91
N GLU A 107 36.39 -15.27 9.71
CA GLU A 107 35.89 -16.32 8.81
C GLU A 107 34.60 -16.95 9.34
N ARG A 108 34.51 -17.20 10.64
CA ARG A 108 33.28 -17.74 11.24
C ARG A 108 32.10 -16.78 11.15
N VAL A 109 32.34 -15.48 11.34
CA VAL A 109 31.30 -14.44 11.16
C VAL A 109 30.80 -14.45 9.72
N ARG A 110 31.69 -14.50 8.72
CA ARG A 110 31.29 -14.60 7.30
C ARG A 110 30.48 -15.85 6.98
N GLN A 111 30.80 -16.99 7.58
CA GLN A 111 30.03 -18.24 7.41
C GLN A 111 28.62 -18.13 7.99
N LEU A 112 28.44 -17.37 9.08
CA LEU A 112 27.14 -17.16 9.74
C LEU A 112 26.31 -16.02 9.09
N GLU A 113 26.93 -15.14 8.31
CA GLU A 113 26.28 -14.00 7.69
C GLU A 113 25.01 -14.38 6.90
N PRO A 114 24.95 -15.43 6.05
CA PRO A 114 23.75 -15.81 5.32
C PRO A 114 22.54 -16.16 6.20
N GLU A 115 22.79 -16.58 7.45
CA GLU A 115 21.76 -16.93 8.44
C GLU A 115 21.37 -15.73 9.31
N LEU A 116 22.32 -14.83 9.55
CA LEU A 116 22.17 -13.67 10.42
C LEU A 116 21.73 -12.40 9.67
N ASP A 117 21.96 -12.31 8.37
CA ASP A 117 21.44 -11.22 7.54
C ASP A 117 19.96 -11.41 7.27
N ARG A 118 19.14 -10.89 8.21
CA ARG A 118 17.70 -11.03 8.19
C ARG A 118 17.04 -10.23 7.08
N ASP A 119 17.62 -9.11 6.68
CA ASP A 119 17.13 -8.33 5.54
C ASP A 119 17.33 -9.12 4.23
N ALA A 120 18.48 -9.79 4.07
CA ALA A 120 18.71 -10.67 2.93
C ALA A 120 17.81 -11.93 2.97
N LEU A 121 17.45 -12.44 4.15
CA LEU A 121 16.45 -13.51 4.29
C LEU A 121 15.10 -13.07 3.73
N LEU A 122 14.58 -11.92 4.19
CA LEU A 122 13.31 -11.40 3.69
C LEU A 122 13.39 -11.09 2.20
N ALA A 123 14.48 -10.48 1.72
CA ALA A 123 14.67 -10.21 0.31
C ALA A 123 14.57 -11.48 -0.56
N ARG A 124 15.12 -12.60 -0.08
CA ARG A 124 14.98 -13.91 -0.77
C ARG A 124 13.53 -14.40 -0.82
N SER A 125 12.79 -14.25 0.29
CA SER A 125 11.37 -14.63 0.35
C SER A 125 10.48 -13.76 -0.54
N LEU A 126 10.85 -12.49 -0.78
CA LEU A 126 10.11 -11.59 -1.66
C LEU A 126 10.41 -11.81 -3.15
N LYS A 127 11.62 -12.32 -3.46
CA LYS A 127 12.11 -12.40 -4.84
C LYS A 127 11.24 -13.31 -5.70
N ASP A 128 10.95 -12.85 -6.93
CA ASP A 128 10.18 -13.56 -7.95
C ASP A 128 8.75 -13.94 -7.53
N ARG A 129 8.23 -13.31 -6.47
CA ARG A 129 6.85 -13.45 -6.01
C ARG A 129 6.03 -12.19 -6.31
N PRO A 130 4.73 -12.31 -6.51
CA PRO A 130 3.84 -11.16 -6.73
C PRO A 130 3.61 -10.42 -5.40
N VAL A 131 4.56 -9.57 -5.03
CA VAL A 131 4.53 -8.78 -3.80
C VAL A 131 4.60 -7.28 -4.12
N VAL A 132 3.79 -6.50 -3.42
CA VAL A 132 3.82 -5.04 -3.42
C VAL A 132 4.14 -4.56 -2.02
N LEU A 133 5.26 -3.87 -1.86
CA LEU A 133 5.64 -3.26 -0.59
C LEU A 133 4.99 -1.88 -0.43
N GLY A 134 4.56 -1.59 0.79
CA GLY A 134 4.08 -0.27 1.14
C GLY A 134 5.23 0.72 1.39
N TYR A 135 4.96 2.00 1.19
CA TYR A 135 5.79 3.11 1.64
C TYR A 135 4.92 4.36 1.85
N TYR A 136 5.49 5.42 2.42
CA TYR A 136 4.74 6.64 2.66
C TYR A 136 5.48 7.88 2.18
N PHE A 137 4.71 8.90 1.83
CA PHE A 137 5.19 10.24 1.58
C PHE A 137 5.01 11.13 2.81
N THR A 138 5.80 12.18 2.92
CA THR A 138 5.71 13.20 3.97
C THR A 138 5.66 14.59 3.37
N SER A 139 5.00 15.51 4.11
CA SER A 139 5.07 16.95 3.85
C SER A 139 6.10 17.60 4.79
N ASP A 140 7.21 16.92 5.02
CA ASP A 140 8.30 17.47 5.82
C ASP A 140 9.00 18.58 5.01
N ARG A 141 8.95 19.80 5.51
CA ARG A 141 9.56 20.97 4.86
C ARG A 141 11.06 20.84 4.67
N ASP A 142 11.70 19.98 5.45
CA ASP A 142 13.13 19.69 5.33
C ASP A 142 13.42 18.63 4.24
N GLY A 143 12.38 18.11 3.56
CA GLY A 143 12.51 17.15 2.47
C GLY A 143 13.19 15.84 2.89
N ARG A 144 12.94 15.36 4.12
CA ARG A 144 13.55 14.13 4.62
C ARG A 144 13.16 12.93 3.80
N THR A 145 14.16 12.15 3.44
CA THR A 145 13.97 10.93 2.65
C THR A 145 14.73 9.78 3.29
N SER A 146 14.13 8.58 3.25
CA SER A 146 14.78 7.34 3.67
C SER A 146 14.38 6.18 2.76
N GLY A 147 15.28 5.21 2.59
CA GLY A 147 15.05 4.06 1.72
C GLY A 147 15.11 4.41 0.22
N VAL A 148 14.54 3.55 -0.60
CA VAL A 148 14.56 3.65 -2.07
C VAL A 148 13.14 3.69 -2.61
N LEU A 149 12.78 4.78 -3.30
CA LEU A 149 11.51 4.86 -4.03
C LEU A 149 11.47 3.88 -5.21
N PRO A 150 10.30 3.33 -5.53
CA PRO A 150 10.13 2.59 -6.78
C PRO A 150 10.29 3.51 -7.99
N ALA A 151 10.40 2.93 -9.18
CA ALA A 151 10.32 3.71 -10.40
C ALA A 151 8.98 4.45 -10.49
N PRO A 152 8.95 5.73 -10.88
CA PRO A 152 7.71 6.46 -11.10
C PRO A 152 6.91 5.82 -12.23
N VAL A 153 5.59 5.77 -12.06
CA VAL A 153 4.70 5.15 -13.06
C VAL A 153 4.33 6.10 -14.20
N MET A 154 4.53 7.39 -14.00
CA MET A 154 4.29 8.41 -15.01
C MET A 154 5.28 9.56 -14.85
N GLN A 155 5.82 10.03 -15.98
CA GLN A 155 6.71 11.17 -16.05
C GLN A 155 5.93 12.45 -16.41
N PRO A 156 6.44 13.65 -16.12
CA PRO A 156 5.77 14.92 -16.41
C PRO A 156 5.47 15.12 -17.91
N GLU A 157 6.27 14.54 -18.80
CA GLU A 157 6.09 14.61 -20.25
C GLU A 157 4.77 13.99 -20.71
N ALA A 158 4.26 12.98 -19.97
CA ALA A 158 2.98 12.36 -20.27
C ALA A 158 1.80 13.34 -20.15
N LEU A 159 1.96 14.41 -19.39
CA LEU A 159 0.93 15.45 -19.24
C LEU A 159 0.84 16.41 -20.43
N GLN A 160 1.79 16.36 -21.37
CA GLN A 160 1.79 17.21 -22.57
C GLN A 160 1.66 18.70 -22.26
N GLY A 161 2.32 19.18 -21.22
CA GLY A 161 2.29 20.57 -20.78
C GLY A 161 1.05 20.97 -19.97
N ARG A 162 0.12 20.05 -19.72
CA ARG A 162 -1.05 20.31 -18.86
C ARG A 162 -0.68 20.21 -17.38
N SER A 163 -1.35 20.98 -16.53
CA SER A 163 -1.14 20.90 -15.08
C SER A 163 -2.13 19.93 -14.44
N VAL A 164 -1.66 19.17 -13.45
CA VAL A 164 -2.46 18.26 -12.64
C VAL A 164 -2.27 18.64 -11.18
N LEU A 165 -3.35 18.74 -10.44
CA LEU A 165 -3.36 19.09 -9.01
C LEU A 165 -3.15 17.88 -8.10
N ALA A 166 -2.36 16.88 -8.54
CA ALA A 166 -2.01 15.75 -7.69
C ALA A 166 -1.40 16.24 -6.36
N THR A 167 -1.63 15.47 -5.31
CA THR A 167 -1.03 15.81 -4.02
C THR A 167 0.48 15.73 -4.14
N ARG A 168 1.14 16.84 -3.81
CA ARG A 168 2.58 16.98 -3.85
C ARG A 168 3.18 16.74 -2.48
N TRP A 169 4.26 15.97 -2.46
CA TRP A 169 5.02 15.63 -1.28
C TRP A 169 6.49 15.94 -1.50
N ASP A 170 7.18 16.39 -0.46
CA ASP A 170 8.60 16.78 -0.52
C ASP A 170 9.54 15.79 0.16
N GLY A 171 9.03 14.86 0.97
CA GLY A 171 9.77 13.79 1.61
C GLY A 171 9.10 12.43 1.49
N TYR A 172 9.80 11.38 1.91
CA TYR A 172 9.27 10.01 1.95
C TYR A 172 10.06 9.11 2.91
N GLY A 173 9.37 8.05 3.38
CA GLY A 173 9.99 6.88 3.99
C GLY A 173 9.66 5.65 3.15
N ALA A 174 10.67 5.05 2.53
CA ALA A 174 10.56 3.90 1.65
C ALA A 174 11.40 2.72 2.16
N ASN A 175 11.25 1.58 1.50
CA ASN A 175 11.93 0.35 1.91
C ASN A 175 13.44 0.43 1.67
N ILE A 176 14.22 -0.25 2.51
CA ILE A 176 15.67 -0.36 2.32
C ILE A 176 16.02 -1.01 0.98
N ALA A 177 17.18 -0.69 0.45
CA ALA A 177 17.60 -1.12 -0.89
C ALA A 177 17.49 -2.62 -1.17
N PRO A 178 17.90 -3.54 -0.28
CA PRO A 178 17.76 -4.98 -0.53
C PRO A 178 16.31 -5.41 -0.76
N LEU A 179 15.36 -4.87 0.01
CA LEU A 179 13.95 -5.21 -0.08
C LEU A 179 13.29 -4.53 -1.30
N ALA A 180 13.62 -3.28 -1.56
CA ALA A 180 13.13 -2.56 -2.73
C ALA A 180 13.56 -3.20 -4.05
N GLN A 181 14.75 -3.81 -4.10
CA GLN A 181 15.25 -4.54 -5.26
C GLN A 181 14.61 -5.93 -5.41
N ALA A 182 14.31 -6.59 -4.30
CA ALA A 182 13.70 -7.92 -4.31
C ALA A 182 12.21 -7.89 -4.67
N ALA A 183 11.48 -6.86 -4.22
CA ALA A 183 10.09 -6.62 -4.59
C ALA A 183 10.02 -5.39 -5.50
N PRO A 184 10.05 -5.57 -6.83
CA PRO A 184 10.20 -4.48 -7.79
C PRO A 184 9.00 -3.52 -7.83
N ARG A 185 7.91 -3.86 -7.14
CA ARG A 185 6.74 -3.00 -7.02
C ARG A 185 6.53 -2.55 -5.59
N ALA A 186 6.27 -1.27 -5.46
CA ALA A 186 5.84 -0.67 -4.21
C ALA A 186 4.80 0.41 -4.49
N GLY A 187 3.89 0.63 -3.55
CA GLY A 187 2.86 1.66 -3.62
C GLY A 187 2.76 2.43 -2.32
N PHE A 188 2.46 3.73 -2.41
CA PHE A 188 2.27 4.51 -1.20
C PHE A 188 0.91 4.23 -0.56
N PHE A 189 0.87 4.27 0.77
CA PHE A 189 -0.35 4.00 1.54
C PHE A 189 -0.95 5.25 2.22
N ASN A 190 -0.49 6.45 1.86
CA ASN A 190 -1.04 7.67 2.43
C ASN A 190 -2.52 7.83 2.10
N ALA A 191 -3.35 8.03 3.13
CA ALA A 191 -4.70 8.51 2.97
C ALA A 191 -4.73 10.04 3.10
N ILE A 192 -5.58 10.68 2.31
CA ILE A 192 -5.84 12.11 2.41
C ILE A 192 -7.22 12.29 3.01
N THR A 193 -7.28 13.00 4.13
CA THR A 193 -8.53 13.33 4.79
C THR A 193 -9.17 14.56 4.16
N ALA A 194 -10.49 14.56 4.02
CA ALA A 194 -11.24 15.77 3.68
C ALA A 194 -11.14 16.80 4.81
N SER A 195 -11.69 18.00 4.60
CA SER A 195 -11.63 19.10 5.58
C SER A 195 -12.32 18.79 6.92
N ASP A 196 -13.20 17.80 6.94
CA ASP A 196 -13.89 17.29 8.14
C ASP A 196 -13.18 16.10 8.79
N GLY A 197 -12.00 15.72 8.29
CA GLY A 197 -11.22 14.59 8.80
C GLY A 197 -11.66 13.22 8.29
N VAL A 198 -12.68 13.14 7.41
CA VAL A 198 -13.22 11.88 6.90
C VAL A 198 -12.50 11.45 5.62
N VAL A 199 -12.12 10.18 5.53
CA VAL A 199 -11.52 9.56 4.33
C VAL A 199 -12.63 9.01 3.45
N ARG A 200 -12.96 9.73 2.36
CA ARG A 200 -13.93 9.30 1.34
C ARG A 200 -13.27 8.81 0.07
N SER A 201 -12.05 9.29 -0.18
CA SER A 201 -11.27 8.96 -1.38
C SER A 201 -9.83 8.65 -1.02
N LEU A 202 -9.17 7.87 -1.86
CA LEU A 202 -7.73 7.63 -1.78
C LEU A 202 -7.05 8.14 -3.06
N PRO A 203 -5.88 8.78 -2.93
CA PRO A 203 -5.12 9.20 -4.11
C PRO A 203 -4.64 7.96 -4.87
N LEU A 204 -4.84 7.95 -6.19
CA LEU A 204 -4.27 6.92 -7.06
C LEU A 204 -2.82 7.25 -7.40
N LEU A 205 -2.54 8.54 -7.64
CA LEU A 205 -1.20 9.04 -7.93
C LEU A 205 -0.85 10.20 -7.00
N ALA A 206 0.42 10.25 -6.61
CA ALA A 206 1.03 11.35 -5.86
C ALA A 206 2.23 11.91 -6.63
N GLU A 207 2.50 13.19 -6.48
CA GLU A 207 3.66 13.83 -7.11
C GLU A 207 4.80 13.98 -6.10
N HIS A 208 6.00 13.59 -6.51
CA HIS A 208 7.25 13.91 -5.83
C HIS A 208 8.30 14.32 -6.87
N GLN A 209 8.87 15.51 -6.72
CA GLN A 209 9.89 16.08 -7.62
C GLN A 209 9.49 16.03 -9.11
N GLY A 210 8.23 16.35 -9.43
CA GLY A 210 7.70 16.37 -10.80
C GLY A 210 7.36 14.99 -11.37
N ARG A 211 7.56 13.90 -10.64
CA ARG A 211 7.29 12.52 -11.05
C ARG A 211 6.09 11.97 -10.31
N TYR A 212 5.38 11.03 -10.93
CA TYR A 212 4.14 10.48 -10.37
C TYR A 212 4.32 9.04 -9.95
N TYR A 213 3.85 8.76 -8.75
CA TYR A 213 3.98 7.47 -8.07
C TYR A 213 2.60 6.93 -7.75
N GLU A 214 2.44 5.62 -7.78
CA GLU A 214 1.16 4.95 -7.57
C GLU A 214 0.91 4.57 -6.11
N SER A 215 -0.37 4.55 -5.72
CA SER A 215 -0.80 4.06 -4.41
C SER A 215 -0.68 2.54 -4.30
N LEU A 216 -0.69 2.03 -3.07
CA LEU A 216 -0.64 0.60 -2.77
C LEU A 216 -1.74 -0.18 -3.51
N SER A 217 -2.98 0.30 -3.46
CA SER A 217 -4.11 -0.35 -4.14
C SER A 217 -3.94 -0.38 -5.65
N LEU A 218 -3.49 0.73 -6.26
CA LEU A 218 -3.26 0.80 -7.70
C LEU A 218 -2.10 -0.10 -8.12
N ALA A 219 -0.99 -0.13 -7.35
CA ALA A 219 0.15 -0.99 -7.62
C ALA A 219 -0.23 -2.47 -7.57
N MET A 220 -1.04 -2.88 -6.58
CA MET A 220 -1.56 -4.24 -6.47
C MET A 220 -2.47 -4.59 -7.64
N PHE A 221 -3.42 -3.71 -7.99
CA PHE A 221 -4.32 -3.91 -9.11
C PHE A 221 -3.58 -4.03 -10.44
N ARG A 222 -2.61 -3.14 -10.68
CA ARG A 222 -1.78 -3.19 -11.89
C ARG A 222 -0.95 -4.47 -11.98
N LEU A 223 -0.43 -4.97 -10.87
CA LEU A 223 0.34 -6.22 -10.85
C LEU A 223 -0.54 -7.41 -11.26
N LEU A 224 -1.80 -7.46 -10.81
CA LEU A 224 -2.78 -8.48 -11.23
C LEU A 224 -3.09 -8.42 -12.73
N LEU A 225 -3.08 -7.23 -13.33
CA LEU A 225 -3.33 -7.01 -14.75
C LEU A 225 -2.08 -7.18 -15.64
N GLY A 226 -0.98 -7.71 -15.12
CA GLY A 226 0.28 -7.85 -15.86
C GLY A 226 1.01 -6.54 -16.09
N SER A 227 0.80 -5.56 -15.20
CA SER A 227 1.55 -4.29 -15.13
C SER A 227 1.33 -3.33 -16.30
N PRO A 228 0.09 -3.01 -16.67
CA PRO A 228 -0.20 -2.05 -17.71
C PRO A 228 0.46 -0.69 -17.45
N ARG A 229 0.75 0.06 -18.50
CA ARG A 229 1.25 1.44 -18.40
C ARG A 229 0.17 2.35 -17.85
N VAL A 230 0.60 3.35 -17.07
CA VAL A 230 -0.26 4.40 -16.54
C VAL A 230 -0.18 5.61 -17.47
N GLU A 231 -1.33 6.07 -17.95
CA GLU A 231 -1.45 7.28 -18.77
C GLU A 231 -2.55 8.22 -18.22
N PRO A 232 -2.40 9.54 -18.38
CA PRO A 232 -3.42 10.48 -17.98
C PRO A 232 -4.58 10.45 -18.98
N GLY A 233 -5.81 10.45 -18.47
CA GLY A 233 -7.04 10.60 -19.25
C GLY A 233 -7.64 11.99 -19.08
N PHE A 234 -7.48 12.86 -20.09
CA PHE A 234 -8.06 14.19 -20.12
C PHE A 234 -9.38 14.20 -20.87
N ALA A 235 -10.24 15.23 -20.61
CA ALA A 235 -11.42 15.46 -21.40
C ALA A 235 -11.08 15.64 -22.88
N GLN A 236 -11.91 15.09 -23.77
CA GLN A 236 -11.75 15.28 -25.21
C GLN A 236 -12.02 16.75 -25.58
N GLU A 237 -11.26 17.27 -26.55
CA GLU A 237 -11.53 18.59 -27.14
C GLU A 237 -12.95 18.65 -27.69
N GLY A 238 -13.74 19.60 -27.19
CA GLY A 238 -15.14 19.78 -27.61
C GLY A 238 -16.18 19.42 -26.55
N GLN A 239 -15.86 18.68 -25.50
CA GLN A 239 -16.66 18.65 -24.29
C GLN A 239 -16.46 19.98 -23.54
N ARG A 240 -17.57 20.65 -23.21
CA ARG A 240 -17.58 21.91 -22.40
C ARG A 240 -17.13 21.63 -20.95
N SER A 241 -15.93 21.14 -20.78
CA SER A 241 -15.26 21.17 -19.49
C SER A 241 -14.50 22.48 -19.43
N LEU A 242 -14.86 23.34 -18.50
CA LEU A 242 -14.16 24.61 -18.24
C LEU A 242 -12.71 24.38 -17.76
N ASP A 243 -12.36 23.12 -17.45
CA ASP A 243 -11.06 22.71 -16.95
C ASP A 243 -10.48 21.61 -17.85
N GLN A 244 -9.28 21.81 -18.30
CA GLN A 244 -8.40 20.77 -18.88
C GLN A 244 -7.97 19.76 -17.80
N ALA A 245 -8.84 19.50 -16.82
CA ALA A 245 -8.54 18.66 -15.68
C ALA A 245 -8.40 17.19 -16.09
N LEU A 246 -7.54 16.50 -15.41
CA LEU A 246 -7.42 15.05 -15.48
C LEU A 246 -8.75 14.43 -15.02
N GLN A 247 -9.35 13.57 -15.83
CA GLN A 247 -10.63 12.92 -15.52
C GLN A 247 -10.47 11.47 -15.13
N SER A 248 -9.39 10.83 -15.58
CA SER A 248 -9.13 9.42 -15.28
C SER A 248 -7.65 9.09 -15.28
N VAL A 249 -7.29 8.05 -14.56
CA VAL A 249 -6.05 7.30 -14.72
C VAL A 249 -6.34 6.13 -15.65
N ARG A 250 -5.63 6.07 -16.77
CA ARG A 250 -5.82 5.03 -17.79
C ARG A 250 -4.76 3.95 -17.65
N LEU A 251 -5.19 2.70 -17.68
CA LEU A 251 -4.31 1.54 -17.69
C LEU A 251 -4.30 0.92 -19.09
N ILE A 252 -3.14 0.92 -19.71
CA ILE A 252 -2.96 0.44 -21.10
C ILE A 252 -2.02 -0.75 -21.08
N PRO A 253 -2.41 -1.92 -21.62
CA PRO A 253 -1.50 -3.05 -21.71
C PRO A 253 -0.17 -2.68 -22.38
N GLU A 254 0.94 -3.20 -21.89
CA GLU A 254 2.29 -2.74 -22.28
C GLU A 254 2.55 -2.83 -23.78
N ASN A 255 2.03 -3.89 -24.43
CA ASN A 255 2.19 -4.13 -25.87
C ASN A 255 0.96 -3.73 -26.71
N ALA A 256 0.05 -2.93 -26.14
CA ALA A 256 -1.14 -2.53 -26.86
C ALA A 256 -0.84 -1.48 -27.94
N PRO A 257 -1.36 -1.63 -29.18
CA PRO A 257 -1.25 -0.61 -30.20
C PRO A 257 -1.87 0.72 -29.75
N PRO A 258 -1.46 1.86 -30.36
CA PRO A 258 -2.13 3.13 -30.13
C PRO A 258 -3.65 3.03 -30.41
N GLY A 259 -4.47 3.54 -29.50
CA GLY A 259 -5.93 3.49 -29.60
C GLY A 259 -6.60 2.20 -29.11
N SER A 260 -5.83 1.27 -28.53
CA SER A 260 -6.39 0.09 -27.87
C SER A 260 -7.31 0.45 -26.71
N ALA A 261 -8.26 -0.45 -26.41
CA ALA A 261 -9.09 -0.34 -25.23
C ALA A 261 -8.22 -0.21 -23.97
N SER A 262 -8.54 0.74 -23.12
CA SER A 262 -7.88 1.01 -21.85
C SER A 262 -8.89 0.97 -20.74
N LEU A 263 -8.49 0.43 -19.58
CA LEU A 263 -9.27 0.61 -18.37
C LEU A 263 -9.07 2.05 -17.89
N ALA A 264 -10.16 2.79 -17.68
CA ALA A 264 -10.11 4.18 -17.23
C ALA A 264 -10.71 4.28 -15.83
N ILE A 265 -9.88 4.56 -14.83
CA ILE A 265 -10.31 4.74 -13.45
C ILE A 265 -10.62 6.22 -13.25
N PRO A 266 -11.89 6.60 -12.98
CA PRO A 266 -12.26 8.00 -12.75
C PRO A 266 -11.53 8.59 -11.54
N VAL A 267 -11.09 9.84 -11.66
CA VAL A 267 -10.44 10.57 -10.57
C VAL A 267 -10.98 12.00 -10.45
N ASP A 268 -10.85 12.54 -9.26
CA ASP A 268 -11.07 13.95 -8.99
C ASP A 268 -9.87 14.82 -9.43
N GLN A 269 -9.96 16.14 -9.19
CA GLN A 269 -8.91 17.11 -9.51
C GLN A 269 -7.58 16.82 -8.80
N ARG A 270 -7.58 16.08 -7.68
CA ARG A 270 -6.40 15.69 -6.90
C ARG A 270 -5.86 14.31 -7.27
N VAL A 271 -6.38 13.73 -8.35
CA VAL A 271 -6.05 12.37 -8.80
C VAL A 271 -6.39 11.31 -7.74
N SER A 272 -7.49 11.57 -7.02
CA SER A 272 -8.06 10.64 -6.05
C SER A 272 -9.34 10.02 -6.58
N THR A 273 -9.62 8.79 -6.18
CA THR A 273 -10.87 8.10 -6.50
C THR A 273 -11.64 7.78 -5.21
N LEU A 274 -12.96 7.76 -5.31
CA LEU A 274 -13.83 7.41 -4.18
C LEU A 274 -13.60 5.96 -3.76
N VAL A 275 -13.58 5.73 -2.45
CA VAL A 275 -13.48 4.39 -1.89
C VAL A 275 -14.89 3.79 -1.80
N PRO A 276 -15.18 2.69 -2.50
CA PRO A 276 -16.47 2.03 -2.44
C PRO A 276 -16.57 1.17 -1.17
N TYR A 277 -16.70 1.84 -0.02
CA TYR A 277 -16.82 1.14 1.27
C TYR A 277 -17.97 0.13 1.26
N ARG A 278 -17.70 -1.09 1.70
CA ARG A 278 -18.66 -2.21 1.67
C ARG A 278 -19.47 -2.36 2.96
N GLY A 279 -19.03 -1.75 4.07
CA GLY A 279 -19.69 -1.85 5.37
C GLY A 279 -18.80 -1.35 6.50
N PRO A 280 -19.19 -1.62 7.77
CA PRO A 280 -18.37 -1.31 8.93
C PRO A 280 -17.01 -2.01 8.86
N GLY A 281 -15.96 -1.33 9.31
CA GLY A 281 -14.59 -1.84 9.27
C GLY A 281 -14.24 -2.78 10.41
N GLY A 282 -13.08 -3.42 10.25
CA GLY A 282 -12.44 -4.28 11.22
C GLY A 282 -12.92 -5.72 11.22
N PRO A 283 -12.33 -6.58 12.06
CA PRO A 283 -12.58 -8.03 12.04
C PRO A 283 -14.05 -8.42 12.24
N ARG A 284 -14.84 -7.55 12.88
CA ARG A 284 -16.28 -7.75 13.14
C ARG A 284 -17.17 -7.06 12.11
N GLY A 285 -16.60 -6.26 11.22
CA GLY A 285 -17.35 -5.47 10.23
C GLY A 285 -17.98 -6.31 9.11
N GLY A 286 -17.40 -7.46 8.79
CA GLY A 286 -17.96 -8.43 7.85
C GLY A 286 -17.68 -8.16 6.37
N SER A 287 -17.04 -7.04 6.02
CA SER A 287 -16.74 -6.68 4.63
C SER A 287 -15.63 -7.54 4.02
N PHE A 288 -14.66 -7.95 4.82
CA PHE A 288 -13.53 -8.79 4.43
C PHE A 288 -13.27 -9.89 5.47
N THR A 289 -12.55 -10.92 5.03
CA THR A 289 -12.02 -11.94 5.93
C THR A 289 -10.76 -11.43 6.59
N TYR A 290 -10.71 -11.48 7.92
CA TYR A 290 -9.53 -11.21 8.72
C TYR A 290 -8.93 -12.51 9.24
N VAL A 291 -7.62 -12.62 9.16
CA VAL A 291 -6.83 -13.75 9.65
C VAL A 291 -5.68 -13.21 10.49
N SER A 292 -5.52 -13.67 11.71
CA SER A 292 -4.38 -13.28 12.55
C SER A 292 -3.07 -13.71 11.92
N ALA A 293 -2.10 -12.80 11.84
CA ALA A 293 -0.77 -13.12 11.29
C ALA A 293 -0.06 -14.22 12.12
N SER A 294 -0.32 -14.27 13.45
CA SER A 294 0.20 -15.36 14.30
C SER A 294 -0.40 -16.74 13.95
N ASP A 295 -1.66 -16.79 13.47
CA ASP A 295 -2.26 -18.05 13.03
C ASP A 295 -1.61 -18.57 11.74
N VAL A 296 -1.27 -17.65 10.82
CA VAL A 296 -0.50 -17.99 9.61
C VAL A 296 0.87 -18.53 9.99
N LEU A 297 1.63 -17.78 10.82
CA LEU A 297 2.97 -18.16 11.26
C LEU A 297 3.04 -19.48 12.02
N ALA A 298 2.02 -19.79 12.78
CA ALA A 298 1.92 -21.01 13.56
C ALA A 298 1.33 -22.20 12.78
N GLY A 299 0.99 -22.04 11.50
CA GLY A 299 0.39 -23.09 10.67
C GLY A 299 -0.99 -23.54 11.15
N ARG A 300 -1.76 -22.66 11.83
CA ARG A 300 -3.10 -22.98 12.35
C ARG A 300 -4.19 -22.94 11.30
N LEU A 301 -3.90 -22.39 10.13
CA LEU A 301 -4.83 -22.40 9.01
C LEU A 301 -4.73 -23.70 8.24
N PRO A 302 -5.85 -24.27 7.79
CA PRO A 302 -5.82 -25.37 6.82
C PRO A 302 -5.00 -24.98 5.58
N ALA A 303 -4.19 -25.89 5.07
CA ALA A 303 -3.39 -25.65 3.87
C ALA A 303 -4.29 -25.24 2.68
N GLY A 304 -3.90 -24.18 1.97
CA GLY A 304 -4.62 -23.66 0.83
C GLY A 304 -5.95 -22.94 1.15
N GLN A 305 -6.24 -22.66 2.42
CA GLN A 305 -7.46 -21.89 2.79
C GLN A 305 -7.49 -20.52 2.11
N LEU A 306 -6.33 -19.90 1.86
CA LEU A 306 -6.19 -18.63 1.19
C LEU A 306 -5.81 -18.77 -0.30
N SER A 307 -5.98 -19.96 -0.89
CA SER A 307 -5.59 -20.23 -2.26
C SER A 307 -6.25 -19.25 -3.23
N ASN A 308 -5.44 -18.68 -4.12
CA ASN A 308 -5.84 -17.66 -5.11
C ASN A 308 -6.44 -16.38 -4.51
N LYS A 309 -6.28 -16.12 -3.21
CA LYS A 309 -6.70 -14.86 -2.59
C LYS A 309 -5.64 -13.78 -2.76
N ILE A 310 -6.09 -12.54 -2.77
CA ILE A 310 -5.26 -11.36 -2.65
C ILE A 310 -5.14 -11.06 -1.17
N VAL A 311 -3.92 -10.98 -0.67
CA VAL A 311 -3.67 -10.73 0.76
C VAL A 311 -3.12 -9.34 0.98
N LEU A 312 -3.70 -8.61 1.92
CA LEU A 312 -3.15 -7.37 2.48
C LEU A 312 -2.70 -7.63 3.91
N VAL A 313 -1.42 -7.38 4.20
CA VAL A 313 -0.89 -7.38 5.56
C VAL A 313 -0.98 -5.97 6.12
N GLY A 314 -1.66 -5.81 7.24
CA GLY A 314 -1.78 -4.54 7.94
C GLY A 314 -1.92 -4.73 9.44
N THR A 315 -2.17 -3.64 10.18
CA THR A 315 -2.22 -3.67 11.64
C THR A 315 -3.55 -3.15 12.16
N THR A 316 -4.16 -3.89 13.09
CA THR A 316 -5.29 -3.40 13.89
C THR A 316 -5.00 -3.39 15.39
N ALA A 317 -3.82 -3.83 15.81
CA ALA A 317 -3.45 -3.90 17.22
C ALA A 317 -3.46 -2.51 17.89
N PRO A 318 -3.93 -2.40 19.14
CA PRO A 318 -3.85 -1.16 19.90
C PRO A 318 -2.41 -0.63 20.00
N GLY A 319 -2.23 0.68 19.75
CA GLY A 319 -0.91 1.31 19.72
C GLY A 319 -0.18 1.25 18.37
N LEU A 320 -0.64 0.42 17.44
CA LEU A 320 -0.20 0.40 16.05
C LEU A 320 -1.30 0.90 15.11
N GLN A 321 -2.43 1.31 15.68
CA GLN A 321 -3.65 1.61 14.97
C GLN A 321 -3.47 2.75 13.98
N ASP A 322 -3.57 2.43 12.71
CA ASP A 322 -3.87 3.35 11.63
C ASP A 322 -5.38 3.42 11.45
N LEU A 323 -6.08 4.06 12.41
CA LEU A 323 -7.53 4.24 12.36
C LEU A 323 -7.89 5.53 11.66
N ARG A 324 -8.90 5.45 10.79
CA ARG A 324 -9.41 6.57 10.00
C ARG A 324 -10.89 6.77 10.26
N ALA A 325 -11.32 8.03 10.32
CA ALA A 325 -12.73 8.34 10.21
C ALA A 325 -13.15 8.18 8.74
N THR A 326 -14.22 7.43 8.52
CA THR A 326 -14.77 7.14 7.18
C THR A 326 -16.28 7.36 7.19
N PRO A 327 -16.96 7.44 6.04
CA PRO A 327 -18.41 7.53 5.97
C PRO A 327 -19.14 6.41 6.71
N VAL A 328 -18.52 5.26 6.91
CA VAL A 328 -19.14 4.05 7.47
C VAL A 328 -18.67 3.71 8.89
N GLY A 329 -17.72 4.46 9.43
CA GLY A 329 -17.21 4.26 10.80
C GLY A 329 -16.16 5.28 11.20
N GLU A 330 -16.14 5.63 12.51
CA GLU A 330 -15.20 6.61 13.06
C GLU A 330 -13.79 6.02 13.33
N ALA A 331 -13.71 4.70 13.48
CA ALA A 331 -12.49 3.95 13.78
C ALA A 331 -12.31 2.82 12.75
N TYR A 332 -12.01 3.20 11.52
CA TYR A 332 -11.88 2.28 10.39
C TYR A 332 -10.40 1.93 10.17
N PRO A 333 -10.02 0.63 10.05
CA PRO A 333 -8.64 0.26 9.79
C PRO A 333 -8.14 0.78 8.44
N GLY A 334 -6.97 1.42 8.42
CA GLY A 334 -6.39 1.97 7.19
C GLY A 334 -6.17 0.92 6.11
N VAL A 335 -5.68 -0.25 6.47
CA VAL A 335 -5.51 -1.38 5.55
C VAL A 335 -6.82 -1.78 4.86
N GLU A 336 -7.96 -1.69 5.56
CA GLU A 336 -9.26 -2.03 4.97
C GLU A 336 -9.77 -0.96 4.00
N ALA A 337 -9.33 0.30 4.12
CA ALA A 337 -9.60 1.32 3.10
C ALA A 337 -8.93 0.95 1.78
N HIS A 338 -7.68 0.45 1.82
CA HIS A 338 -6.99 -0.10 0.65
C HIS A 338 -7.67 -1.36 0.11
N ALA A 339 -8.16 -2.24 0.98
CA ALA A 339 -8.92 -3.44 0.58
C ALA A 339 -10.22 -3.07 -0.16
N ASN A 340 -10.98 -2.07 0.34
CA ASN A 340 -12.19 -1.59 -0.33
C ASN A 340 -11.89 -0.99 -1.71
N LEU A 341 -10.85 -0.15 -1.80
CA LEU A 341 -10.47 0.42 -3.10
C LEU A 341 -10.06 -0.67 -4.08
N LEU A 342 -9.24 -1.63 -3.64
CA LEU A 342 -8.81 -2.73 -4.48
C LEU A 342 -10.00 -3.61 -4.92
N ALA A 343 -10.93 -3.92 -4.01
CA ALA A 343 -12.15 -4.66 -4.34
C ALA A 343 -13.00 -3.91 -5.37
N GLY A 344 -13.15 -2.59 -5.23
CA GLY A 344 -13.86 -1.76 -6.20
C GLY A 344 -13.20 -1.77 -7.58
N LEU A 345 -11.87 -1.67 -7.63
CA LEU A 345 -11.12 -1.76 -8.89
C LEU A 345 -11.24 -3.15 -9.58
N LEU A 346 -11.55 -4.20 -8.82
CA LEU A 346 -11.77 -5.54 -9.32
C LEU A 346 -13.23 -5.80 -9.74
N ASP A 347 -14.16 -4.91 -9.38
CA ASP A 347 -15.58 -5.01 -9.73
C ASP A 347 -15.90 -4.33 -11.09
N ASP A 348 -15.03 -3.38 -11.53
CA ASP A 348 -15.11 -2.65 -12.81
C ASP A 348 -14.38 -3.41 -13.96
#